data_d3c1a455c02b3b453de1a2fd6b13ec31
#
_entry.id   d3c1a455c02b3b453de1a2fd6b13ec31
#
_cell.length_a   1.000
_cell.length_b   1.000
_cell.length_c   1.000
_cell.angle_alpha   90.00
_cell.angle_beta   90.00
_cell.angle_gamma   90.00
#
_symmetry.space_group_name_H-M   'P 1'
#
loop_
_entity.id
_entity.type
_entity.pdbx_description
1 polymer ?
#
loop_
_entity_poly.entity_id
_entity_poly.type
_entity_poly.pdbx_seq_one_letter_code
_entity_poly.pdbx_strand_id
1 'polypeptide(L)' 'MKLVVHVDGGARGNPGPAAAAAVLSTPDGEVVDEAAERLGHATNNVAEYRGLLLGLDRARVAGEFPPIAADVEA' A
#
# COMPACT_ATOMS: atom_id res chain seq x y z
N MET A 1 -2.63 -18.16 5.31
CA MET A 1 -1.44 -17.72 4.55
C MET A 1 -0.89 -16.47 5.21
N LYS A 2 0.40 -16.41 5.42
CA LYS A 2 1.05 -15.23 6.01
C LYS A 2 1.45 -14.26 4.91
N LEU A 3 1.19 -12.98 5.12
CA LEU A 3 1.39 -11.95 4.11
C LEU A 3 2.25 -10.81 4.62
N VAL A 4 3.04 -10.27 3.71
CA VAL A 4 3.78 -9.01 3.90
C VAL A 4 3.15 -7.98 2.98
N VAL A 5 2.88 -6.79 3.52
CA VAL A 5 2.30 -5.68 2.76
C VAL A 5 3.41 -4.66 2.50
N HIS A 6 3.66 -4.36 1.22
CA HIS A 6 4.52 -3.26 0.81
C HIS A 6 3.64 -2.15 0.27
N VAL A 7 3.86 -0.94 0.77
CA VAL A 7 3.07 0.23 0.41
C VAL A 7 4.00 1.30 -0.13
N ASP A 8 3.62 1.91 -1.25
CA ASP A 8 4.33 3.03 -1.85
C ASP A 8 3.31 4.11 -2.15
N GLY A 9 3.62 5.35 -1.77
CA GLY A 9 2.74 6.49 -2.02
C GLY A 9 3.54 7.77 -2.11
N GLY A 10 3.13 8.66 -3.00
CA GLY A 10 3.82 9.91 -3.18
C GLY A 10 3.05 10.90 -4.02
N ALA A 11 3.54 12.14 -4.05
CA ALA A 11 2.98 13.24 -4.81
C ALA A 11 4.07 13.92 -5.61
N ARG A 12 3.73 14.42 -6.80
CA ARG A 12 4.59 15.30 -7.58
C ARG A 12 4.45 16.72 -7.05
N GLY A 13 5.56 17.29 -6.58
CA GLY A 13 5.46 18.45 -5.74
C GLY A 13 4.78 18.00 -4.44
N ASN A 14 4.74 18.75 -3.41
CA ASN A 14 4.13 18.32 -2.16
C ASN A 14 3.40 19.51 -1.54
N PRO A 15 2.11 19.72 -1.82
CA PRO A 15 1.15 18.81 -2.51
C PRO A 15 1.23 18.84 -4.04
N GLY A 16 0.62 17.84 -4.67
CA GLY A 16 0.51 17.75 -6.12
C GLY A 16 -0.22 16.48 -6.55
N PRO A 17 -0.23 16.15 -7.83
CA PRO A 17 -0.79 14.88 -8.30
C PRO A 17 -0.17 13.71 -7.56
N ALA A 18 -1.00 12.85 -7.00
CA ALA A 18 -0.57 11.81 -6.07
C ALA A 18 -1.17 10.45 -6.43
N ALA A 19 -0.48 9.41 -6.00
CA ALA A 19 -0.93 8.04 -6.16
C ALA A 19 -0.42 7.19 -5.00
N ALA A 20 -1.10 6.09 -4.75
CA ALA A 20 -0.70 5.11 -3.76
C ALA A 20 -0.81 3.71 -4.37
N ALA A 21 0.03 2.81 -3.92
CA ALA A 21 0.03 1.42 -4.35
C ALA A 21 0.31 0.51 -3.17
N ALA A 22 -0.18 -0.72 -3.26
CA ALA A 22 0.10 -1.74 -2.27
C ALA A 22 0.35 -3.07 -2.99
N VAL A 23 1.32 -3.82 -2.49
CA VAL A 23 1.67 -5.14 -2.99
C VAL A 23 1.65 -6.10 -1.81
N LEU A 24 0.90 -7.18 -1.94
CA LEU A 24 0.87 -8.25 -0.95
C LEU A 24 1.71 -9.42 -1.45
N SER A 25 2.61 -9.88 -0.61
CA SER A 25 3.47 -11.01 -0.95
C SER A 25 3.59 -11.99 0.21
N THR A 26 4.00 -13.21 -0.12
CA THR A 26 4.40 -14.18 0.88
C THR A 26 5.76 -13.78 1.47
N PRO A 27 6.17 -14.33 2.64
CA PRO A 27 7.47 -14.00 3.22
C PRO A 27 8.67 -14.33 2.32
N ASP A 28 8.54 -15.25 1.39
CA ASP A 28 9.59 -15.60 0.42
C ASP A 28 9.55 -14.77 -0.86
N GLY A 29 8.65 -13.77 -0.92
CA GLY A 29 8.66 -12.78 -2.00
C GLY A 29 7.69 -13.02 -3.14
N GLU A 30 6.86 -14.05 -3.08
CA GLU A 30 5.86 -14.30 -4.12
C GLU A 30 4.71 -13.31 -4.00
N VAL A 31 4.45 -12.53 -5.06
CA VAL A 31 3.36 -11.57 -5.09
C VAL A 31 2.03 -12.29 -5.25
N VAL A 32 1.09 -12.03 -4.35
CA VAL A 32 -0.24 -12.66 -4.38
C VAL A 32 -1.36 -11.67 -4.70
N ASP A 33 -1.14 -10.37 -4.52
CA ASP A 33 -2.12 -9.34 -4.86
C ASP A 33 -1.44 -8.00 -5.01
N GLU A 34 -2.01 -7.12 -5.84
CA GLU A 34 -1.54 -5.75 -6.04
C GLU A 34 -2.75 -4.84 -6.18
N ALA A 35 -2.61 -3.61 -5.72
CA ALA A 35 -3.62 -2.58 -5.89
C ALA A 35 -2.97 -1.21 -6.04
N ALA A 36 -3.60 -0.33 -6.77
CA ALA A 36 -3.13 1.04 -6.96
C ALA A 36 -4.32 1.99 -7.03
N GLU A 37 -4.10 3.23 -6.61
CA GLU A 37 -5.15 4.23 -6.55
C GLU A 37 -4.57 5.61 -6.87
N ARG A 38 -5.25 6.35 -7.74
CA ARG A 38 -4.95 7.77 -7.97
C ARG A 38 -5.69 8.58 -6.92
N LEU A 39 -4.99 9.51 -6.30
CA LEU A 39 -5.54 10.30 -5.20
C LEU A 39 -5.89 11.74 -5.60
N GLY A 40 -5.64 12.11 -6.88
CA GLY A 40 -5.78 13.49 -7.29
C GLY A 40 -4.69 14.36 -6.67
N HIS A 41 -5.04 15.53 -6.18
CA HIS A 41 -4.10 16.46 -5.56
C HIS A 41 -3.99 16.19 -4.06
N ALA A 42 -2.81 15.76 -3.62
CA ALA A 42 -2.59 15.40 -2.22
C ALA A 42 -1.12 15.57 -1.84
N THR A 43 -0.83 15.46 -0.55
CA THR A 43 0.54 15.47 -0.02
C THR A 43 1.13 14.06 -0.01
N ASN A 44 2.45 13.97 0.14
CA ASN A 44 3.13 12.69 0.33
C ASN A 44 2.57 11.94 1.54
N ASN A 45 2.32 12.64 2.65
CA ASN A 45 1.80 12.00 3.86
C ASN A 45 0.42 11.38 3.62
N VAL A 46 -0.44 12.07 2.91
CA VAL A 46 -1.76 11.54 2.55
C VAL A 46 -1.62 10.32 1.65
N ALA A 47 -0.72 10.36 0.66
CA ALA A 47 -0.50 9.25 -0.24
C ALA A 47 0.03 8.01 0.50
N GLU A 48 0.97 8.18 1.43
CA GLU A 48 1.49 7.11 2.26
C GLU A 48 0.38 6.47 3.10
N TYR A 49 -0.42 7.31 3.75
CA TYR A 49 -1.51 6.83 4.61
C TYR A 49 -2.57 6.07 3.81
N ARG A 50 -2.94 6.60 2.65
CA ARG A 50 -3.90 5.92 1.76
C ARG A 50 -3.36 4.59 1.26
N GLY A 51 -2.06 4.53 0.95
CA GLY A 51 -1.40 3.30 0.55
C GLY A 51 -1.46 2.25 1.67
N LEU A 52 -1.21 2.66 2.90
CA LEU A 52 -1.30 1.75 4.04
C LEU A 52 -2.72 1.19 4.21
N LEU A 53 -3.74 2.06 4.13
CA LEU A 53 -5.13 1.63 4.23
C LEU A 53 -5.50 0.65 3.10
N LEU A 54 -5.05 0.95 1.89
CA LEU A 54 -5.28 0.08 0.73
C LEU A 54 -4.65 -1.30 0.94
N GLY A 55 -3.40 -1.33 1.40
CA GLY A 55 -2.69 -2.57 1.67
C GLY A 55 -3.35 -3.42 2.76
N LEU A 56 -3.76 -2.78 3.85
CA LEU A 56 -4.44 -3.47 4.94
C LEU A 56 -5.80 -4.01 4.50
N ASP A 57 -6.53 -3.26 3.69
CA ASP A 57 -7.81 -3.73 3.16
C ASP A 57 -7.62 -4.95 2.26
N ARG A 58 -6.62 -4.93 1.39
CA ARG A 58 -6.32 -6.08 0.52
C ARG A 58 -5.88 -7.30 1.32
N ALA A 59 -5.10 -7.11 2.39
CA ALA A 59 -4.70 -8.19 3.27
C ALA A 59 -5.92 -8.83 3.95
N ARG A 60 -6.86 -8.03 4.40
CA ARG A 60 -8.09 -8.51 5.01
C ARG A 60 -8.93 -9.31 4.01
N VAL A 61 -9.06 -8.83 2.78
CA VAL A 61 -9.79 -9.54 1.72
C VAL A 61 -9.11 -10.88 1.40
N ALA A 62 -7.79 -10.94 1.43
CA ALA A 62 -7.04 -12.17 1.20
C ALA A 62 -7.13 -13.16 2.38
N GLY A 63 -7.76 -12.77 3.49
CA GLY A 63 -7.96 -13.64 4.65
C GLY A 63 -6.82 -13.62 5.67
N GLU A 64 -5.90 -12.66 5.56
CA GLU A 64 -4.77 -12.54 6.48
C GLU A 64 -4.73 -11.14 7.08
N PHE A 65 -5.29 -10.99 8.28
CA PHE A 65 -5.31 -9.70 8.94
C PHE A 65 -5.17 -9.88 10.47
N PRO A 66 -4.23 -9.19 11.12
CA PRO A 66 -3.30 -8.26 10.46
C PRO A 66 -2.22 -9.01 9.66
N PRO A 67 -1.55 -8.36 8.69
CA PRO A 67 -0.41 -8.97 8.02
C PRO A 67 0.76 -9.15 9.01
N ILE A 68 1.67 -10.07 8.73
CA ILE A 68 2.82 -10.29 9.61
C ILE A 68 3.82 -9.15 9.57
N ALA A 69 3.83 -8.39 8.50
CA ALA A 69 4.67 -7.21 8.37
C ALA A 69 4.07 -6.23 7.36
N ALA A 70 4.38 -4.97 7.53
CA ALA A 70 4.00 -3.92 6.59
C ALA A 70 5.19 -2.98 6.40
N ASP A 71 5.45 -2.59 5.16
CA ASP A 71 6.54 -1.69 4.79
C ASP A 71 5.95 -0.55 3.97
N VAL A 72 6.23 0.69 4.38
CA VAL A 72 5.64 1.88 3.77
C VAL A 72 6.76 2.74 3.21
N GLU A 73 6.67 3.05 1.92
CA GLU A 73 7.61 3.91 1.21
C GLU A 73 6.89 5.09 0.56
N ALA A 74 7.59 6.20 0.44
CA ALA A 74 7.08 7.40 -0.21
C ALA A 74 7.95 7.81 -1.41
#